data_421aa7b4dc5819b87585c6c3d160d913
#
_entry.id   421aa7b4dc5819b87585c6c3d160d913
#
_cell.length_a   1.000
_cell.length_b   1.000
_cell.length_c   1.000
_cell.angle_alpha   90.00
_cell.angle_beta   90.00
_cell.angle_gamma   90.00
#
_symmetry.space_group_name_H-M   'P 1'
#
loop_
_entity.id
_entity.type
_entity.pdbx_description
1 polymer ?
#
loop_
_entity_poly.entity_id
_entity_poly.type
_entity_poly.pdbx_seq_one_letter_code
_entity_poly.pdbx_strand_id
1 'polypeptide(L)'
;HQAAIMAPTEVLAGQHFQQVAALLGSGAIPYLELASSGKGDSAQGSLLEAEPPAEDGPRVAYALLSAAVTGKDRARIVDGIAAGDVDLVVGTHALVQEGVAFADLSLAVIDEQHRFGVHQRMALKGKGAFPDVLIMTATPIPRTLALTYYGDLDVVVLDEMPKGRQPISTRIARTQPERRSAY
;
A
#
# COMPACT_ATOMS: atom_id res chain seq x y z
N HIS A 1 -11.03 -13.97 -0.77
CA HIS A 1 -11.20 -12.52 -0.75
C HIS A 1 -9.88 -11.81 -0.99
N GLN A 2 -9.93 -10.63 -1.62
CA GLN A 2 -8.73 -9.86 -1.97
C GLN A 2 -8.74 -8.50 -1.27
N ALA A 3 -7.56 -8.00 -0.93
CA ALA A 3 -7.36 -6.65 -0.41
C ALA A 3 -6.43 -5.83 -1.31
N ALA A 4 -6.69 -4.53 -1.40
CA ALA A 4 -5.85 -3.60 -2.16
C ALA A 4 -5.43 -2.41 -1.29
N ILE A 5 -4.13 -2.07 -1.30
CA ILE A 5 -3.59 -0.87 -0.66
C ILE A 5 -3.10 0.08 -1.76
N MET A 6 -3.73 1.23 -1.88
CA MET A 6 -3.38 2.24 -2.87
C MET A 6 -2.64 3.41 -2.23
N ALA A 7 -1.42 3.67 -2.69
CA ALA A 7 -0.59 4.79 -2.27
C ALA A 7 -0.37 5.79 -3.41
N PRO A 8 -0.19 7.09 -3.11
CA PRO A 8 -0.11 8.13 -4.14
C PRO A 8 1.19 8.13 -4.94
N THR A 9 2.24 7.54 -4.42
CA THR A 9 3.55 7.50 -5.05
C THR A 9 4.17 6.10 -5.00
N GLU A 10 5.09 5.81 -5.91
CA GLU A 10 5.82 4.54 -5.92
C GLU A 10 6.66 4.32 -4.65
N VAL A 11 7.20 5.41 -4.10
CA VAL A 11 7.97 5.36 -2.85
C VAL A 11 7.10 4.90 -1.69
N LEU A 12 5.91 5.47 -1.53
CA LEU A 12 4.98 5.08 -0.47
C LEU A 12 4.43 3.67 -0.71
N ALA A 13 4.10 3.32 -1.94
CA ALA A 13 3.69 1.95 -2.28
C ALA A 13 4.79 0.94 -1.93
N GLY A 14 6.05 1.24 -2.24
CA GLY A 14 7.20 0.42 -1.87
C GLY A 14 7.39 0.31 -0.34
N GLN A 15 7.18 1.39 0.41
CA GLN A 15 7.24 1.36 1.88
C GLN A 15 6.14 0.48 2.47
N HIS A 16 4.90 0.63 2.03
CA HIS A 16 3.79 -0.24 2.45
C HIS A 16 4.06 -1.70 2.11
N PHE A 17 4.58 -1.96 0.91
CA PHE A 17 4.94 -3.31 0.48
C PHE A 17 5.99 -3.94 1.39
N GLN A 18 7.06 -3.19 1.73
CA GLN A 18 8.09 -3.65 2.65
C GLN A 18 7.55 -3.90 4.07
N GLN A 19 6.64 -3.06 4.55
CA GLN A 19 5.99 -3.27 5.85
C GLN A 19 5.13 -4.55 5.86
N VAL A 20 4.37 -4.77 4.79
CA VAL A 20 3.61 -6.02 4.61
C VAL A 20 4.54 -7.23 4.60
N ALA A 21 5.62 -7.17 3.81
CA ALA A 21 6.61 -8.23 3.74
C ALA A 21 7.25 -8.54 5.11
N ALA A 22 7.58 -7.49 5.87
CA ALA A 22 8.15 -7.65 7.21
C ALA A 22 7.15 -8.27 8.20
N LEU A 23 5.87 -7.90 8.13
CA LEU A 23 4.81 -8.48 8.96
C LEU A 23 4.57 -9.96 8.63
N LEU A 24 4.50 -10.30 7.36
CA LEU A 24 4.33 -11.67 6.90
C LEU A 24 5.59 -12.50 7.21
N GLY A 25 6.78 -11.96 6.96
CA GLY A 25 8.07 -12.60 7.24
C GLY A 25 8.37 -12.82 8.73
N SER A 26 7.60 -12.23 9.65
CA SER A 26 7.70 -12.52 11.09
C SER A 26 7.23 -13.94 11.49
N GLY A 27 6.84 -14.76 10.53
CA GLY A 27 6.55 -16.17 10.71
C GLY A 27 5.14 -16.52 11.20
N ALA A 28 4.28 -15.51 11.37
CA ALA A 28 2.91 -15.74 11.83
C ALA A 28 1.97 -16.25 10.73
N ILE A 29 2.24 -15.90 9.47
CA ILE A 29 1.39 -16.24 8.32
C ILE A 29 2.27 -16.63 7.14
N PRO A 30 2.10 -17.83 6.55
CA PRO A 30 2.78 -18.21 5.32
C PRO A 30 2.46 -17.26 4.16
N TYR A 31 3.45 -16.91 3.36
CA TYR A 31 3.26 -15.96 2.25
C TYR A 31 3.98 -16.39 0.97
N LEU A 32 3.56 -15.82 -0.15
CA LEU A 32 4.19 -15.93 -1.46
C LEU A 32 4.31 -14.55 -2.08
N GLU A 33 5.54 -14.09 -2.31
CA GLU A 33 5.79 -12.85 -3.04
C GLU A 33 5.79 -13.14 -4.56
N LEU A 34 4.87 -12.50 -5.30
CA LEU A 34 4.74 -12.72 -6.74
C LEU A 34 5.71 -11.88 -7.58
N ALA A 35 6.02 -10.67 -7.15
CA ALA A 35 7.06 -9.82 -7.73
C ALA A 35 7.40 -8.65 -6.81
N SER A 36 8.69 -8.37 -6.66
CA SER A 36 9.20 -7.12 -6.07
C SER A 36 9.82 -6.27 -7.16
N SER A 37 9.40 -5.03 -7.33
CA SER A 37 10.08 -4.10 -8.22
C SER A 37 11.17 -3.38 -7.47
N GLY A 38 12.37 -3.93 -7.45
CA GLY A 38 13.59 -3.29 -7.01
C GLY A 38 14.62 -3.32 -8.12
N LYS A 39 14.71 -2.30 -8.94
CA LYS A 39 15.99 -1.96 -9.60
C LYS A 39 16.90 -1.33 -8.54
N GLY A 40 17.48 -2.17 -7.71
CA GLY A 40 18.72 -1.90 -7.01
C GLY A 40 19.74 -2.84 -7.65
N ASP A 41 20.81 -2.27 -8.21
CA ASP A 41 21.96 -2.98 -8.71
C ASP A 41 22.38 -4.08 -7.74
N SER A 42 22.70 -5.18 -8.32
CA SER A 42 23.34 -6.38 -7.81
C SER A 42 22.45 -7.52 -7.42
N ALA A 43 22.69 -8.54 -8.18
CA ALA A 43 22.50 -9.94 -7.93
C ALA A 43 21.07 -10.47 -8.13
N GLN A 44 21.01 -11.20 -9.23
CA GLN A 44 20.27 -12.44 -9.35
C GLN A 44 18.98 -12.44 -8.55
N GLY A 45 17.88 -12.21 -9.24
CA GLY A 45 16.57 -12.56 -8.73
C GLY A 45 16.61 -14.00 -8.21
N SER A 46 17.10 -14.14 -7.01
CA SER A 46 16.77 -15.26 -6.20
C SER A 46 15.27 -15.12 -5.97
N LEU A 47 14.49 -15.97 -6.60
CA LEU A 47 13.41 -16.60 -5.86
C LEU A 47 14.06 -16.97 -4.53
N LEU A 48 13.90 -16.13 -3.51
CA LEU A 48 14.05 -16.57 -2.17
C LEU A 48 12.93 -17.59 -2.01
N GLU A 49 13.27 -18.84 -2.33
CA GLU A 49 12.68 -19.97 -1.70
C GLU A 49 12.92 -19.75 -0.20
N ALA A 50 12.03 -18.95 0.43
CA ALA A 50 11.78 -19.18 1.83
C ALA A 50 11.50 -20.66 1.91
N GLU A 51 12.25 -21.39 2.74
CA GLU A 51 12.00 -22.82 2.98
C GLU A 51 10.48 -23.01 3.06
N PRO A 52 9.92 -23.95 2.30
CA PRO A 52 8.49 -24.13 2.26
C PRO A 52 8.03 -24.35 3.71
N PRO A 53 7.23 -23.44 4.28
CA PRO A 53 6.56 -23.75 5.54
C PRO A 53 5.67 -24.94 5.27
N ALA A 54 5.50 -25.79 6.26
CA ALA A 54 4.78 -27.07 6.24
C ALA A 54 3.63 -27.08 5.21
N GLU A 55 3.61 -28.09 4.37
CA GLU A 55 2.93 -28.18 3.07
C GLU A 55 1.41 -27.94 3.04
N ASP A 56 0.70 -27.65 4.13
CA ASP A 56 -0.77 -27.70 4.22
C ASP A 56 -1.47 -26.53 4.95
N GLY A 57 -0.89 -25.34 5.01
CA GLY A 57 -1.54 -24.19 5.64
C GLY A 57 -2.04 -23.11 4.65
N PRO A 58 -3.02 -22.27 5.04
CA PRO A 58 -3.41 -21.12 4.23
C PRO A 58 -2.22 -20.17 4.07
N ARG A 59 -1.94 -19.78 2.83
CA ARG A 59 -0.85 -18.85 2.48
C ARG A 59 -1.44 -17.55 2.00
N VAL A 60 -0.81 -16.43 2.32
CA VAL A 60 -1.15 -15.12 1.78
C VAL A 60 -0.23 -14.80 0.61
N ALA A 61 -0.78 -14.70 -0.58
CA ALA A 61 -0.07 -14.25 -1.76
C ALA A 61 -0.15 -12.72 -1.87
N TYR A 62 0.99 -12.04 -1.96
CA TYR A 62 1.01 -10.58 -2.06
C TYR A 62 1.90 -10.09 -3.19
N ALA A 63 1.56 -8.92 -3.73
CA ALA A 63 2.27 -8.34 -4.87
C ALA A 63 2.34 -6.81 -4.81
N LEU A 64 3.34 -6.23 -5.49
CA LEU A 64 3.45 -4.79 -5.73
C LEU A 64 3.12 -4.50 -7.20
N LEU A 65 2.14 -3.63 -7.43
CA LEU A 65 1.75 -3.17 -8.76
C LEU A 65 1.89 -1.65 -8.90
N SER A 66 2.95 -1.21 -9.55
CA SER A 66 3.22 0.19 -9.84
C SER A 66 3.59 0.39 -11.32
N ALA A 67 3.80 1.62 -11.75
CA ALA A 67 4.25 1.90 -13.12
C ALA A 67 5.66 1.35 -13.41
N ALA A 68 6.47 1.12 -12.38
CA ALA A 68 7.80 0.50 -12.53
C ALA A 68 7.73 -1.00 -12.87
N VAL A 69 6.62 -1.66 -12.54
CA VAL A 69 6.40 -3.08 -12.88
C VAL A 69 5.89 -3.18 -14.30
N THR A 70 6.68 -3.78 -15.18
CA THR A 70 6.42 -3.84 -16.63
C THR A 70 6.57 -5.25 -17.21
N GLY A 71 6.14 -5.43 -18.44
CA GLY A 71 6.36 -6.66 -19.19
C GLY A 71 5.70 -7.89 -18.56
N LYS A 72 6.45 -8.99 -18.47
CA LYS A 72 5.96 -10.27 -17.99
C LYS A 72 5.54 -10.25 -16.52
N ASP A 73 6.25 -9.51 -15.68
CA ASP A 73 5.94 -9.41 -14.25
C ASP A 73 4.61 -8.70 -14.02
N ARG A 74 4.38 -7.61 -14.76
CA ARG A 74 3.07 -6.94 -14.72
C ARG A 74 1.94 -7.88 -15.17
N ALA A 75 2.11 -8.57 -16.28
CA ALA A 75 1.11 -9.50 -16.78
C ALA A 75 0.80 -10.59 -15.74
N ARG A 76 1.84 -11.21 -15.15
CA ARG A 76 1.69 -12.23 -14.12
C ARG A 76 0.91 -11.75 -12.90
N ILE A 77 1.20 -10.52 -12.42
CA ILE A 77 0.49 -9.95 -11.27
C ILE A 77 -0.96 -9.67 -11.64
N VAL A 78 -1.21 -9.06 -12.80
CA VAL A 78 -2.57 -8.71 -13.25
C VAL A 78 -3.42 -9.96 -13.46
N ASP A 79 -2.85 -10.98 -14.07
CA ASP A 79 -3.52 -12.26 -14.27
C ASP A 79 -3.80 -12.95 -12.93
N GLY A 80 -2.84 -12.92 -11.98
CA GLY A 80 -3.01 -13.46 -10.65
C GLY A 80 -4.09 -12.72 -9.83
N ILE A 81 -4.19 -11.38 -9.96
CA ILE A 81 -5.28 -10.62 -9.36
C ILE A 81 -6.63 -11.05 -9.94
N ALA A 82 -6.71 -11.18 -11.27
CA ALA A 82 -7.93 -11.58 -11.94
C ALA A 82 -8.36 -13.02 -11.66
N ALA A 83 -7.39 -13.91 -11.43
CA ALA A 83 -7.63 -15.30 -11.06
C ALA A 83 -7.99 -15.48 -9.57
N GLY A 84 -7.69 -14.50 -8.71
CA GLY A 84 -7.84 -14.63 -7.25
C GLY A 84 -6.64 -15.29 -6.57
N ASP A 85 -5.52 -15.45 -7.29
CA ASP A 85 -4.28 -16.04 -6.77
C ASP A 85 -3.46 -15.04 -5.94
N VAL A 86 -3.79 -13.74 -6.01
CA VAL A 86 -3.19 -12.67 -5.20
C VAL A 86 -4.19 -12.22 -4.15
N ASP A 87 -3.86 -12.41 -2.88
CA ASP A 87 -4.72 -12.03 -1.75
C ASP A 87 -4.58 -10.55 -1.38
N LEU A 88 -3.36 -10.02 -1.47
CA LEU A 88 -3.06 -8.63 -1.12
C LEU A 88 -2.23 -7.98 -2.21
N VAL A 89 -2.70 -6.88 -2.75
CA VAL A 89 -1.92 -6.07 -3.69
C VAL A 89 -1.69 -4.67 -3.15
N VAL A 90 -0.43 -4.26 -3.15
CA VAL A 90 -0.02 -2.88 -2.85
C VAL A 90 0.32 -2.21 -4.18
N GLY A 91 -0.10 -0.96 -4.36
CA GLY A 91 0.25 -0.28 -5.60
C GLY A 91 -0.11 1.19 -5.62
N THR A 92 0.08 1.78 -6.79
CA THR A 92 -0.27 3.17 -7.06
C THR A 92 -1.58 3.24 -7.86
N HIS A 93 -1.81 4.34 -8.57
CA HIS A 93 -2.91 4.46 -9.55
C HIS A 93 -2.94 3.32 -10.59
N ALA A 94 -1.87 2.52 -10.69
CA ALA A 94 -1.84 1.34 -11.55
C ALA A 94 -2.95 0.32 -11.21
N LEU A 95 -3.39 0.28 -9.94
CA LEU A 95 -4.47 -0.61 -9.48
C LEU A 95 -5.84 -0.28 -10.09
N VAL A 96 -6.07 0.98 -10.45
CA VAL A 96 -7.34 1.43 -11.00
C VAL A 96 -7.35 1.54 -12.53
N GLN A 97 -6.21 1.28 -13.18
CA GLN A 97 -6.11 1.28 -14.64
C GLN A 97 -7.02 0.23 -15.28
N GLU A 98 -7.38 0.49 -16.53
CA GLU A 98 -8.03 -0.50 -17.39
C GLU A 98 -7.14 -1.76 -17.50
N GLY A 99 -7.78 -2.92 -17.54
CA GLY A 99 -7.10 -4.22 -17.59
C GLY A 99 -6.73 -4.81 -16.23
N VAL A 100 -6.84 -4.09 -15.12
CA VAL A 100 -6.74 -4.67 -13.77
C VAL A 100 -8.14 -4.99 -13.27
N ALA A 101 -8.47 -6.25 -13.14
CA ALA A 101 -9.73 -6.73 -12.60
C ALA A 101 -9.43 -7.57 -11.35
N PHE A 102 -10.24 -7.43 -10.32
CA PHE A 102 -10.18 -8.27 -9.13
C PHE A 102 -11.22 -9.37 -9.21
N ALA A 103 -10.86 -10.58 -8.79
CA ALA A 103 -11.79 -11.68 -8.70
C ALA A 103 -12.81 -11.44 -7.57
N ASP A 104 -12.34 -10.99 -6.41
CA ASP A 104 -13.20 -10.78 -5.23
C ASP A 104 -12.57 -9.73 -4.27
N LEU A 105 -12.53 -8.47 -4.71
CA LEU A 105 -12.04 -7.36 -3.88
C LEU A 105 -13.02 -7.06 -2.76
N SER A 106 -12.63 -7.30 -1.52
CA SER A 106 -13.45 -7.07 -0.33
C SER A 106 -12.96 -5.89 0.53
N LEU A 107 -11.66 -5.52 0.43
CA LEU A 107 -11.10 -4.40 1.17
C LEU A 107 -10.25 -3.51 0.26
N ALA A 108 -10.53 -2.21 0.27
CA ALA A 108 -9.72 -1.20 -0.40
C ALA A 108 -9.19 -0.17 0.61
N VAL A 109 -7.88 -0.12 0.80
CA VAL A 109 -7.21 0.87 1.65
C VAL A 109 -6.62 1.95 0.75
N ILE A 110 -6.94 3.22 1.02
CA ILE A 110 -6.46 4.38 0.26
C ILE A 110 -5.69 5.29 1.19
N ASP A 111 -4.38 5.34 1.00
CA ASP A 111 -3.50 6.19 1.80
C ASP A 111 -3.31 7.57 1.14
N GLU A 112 -3.18 8.62 1.99
CA GLU A 112 -2.99 10.01 1.55
C GLU A 112 -4.00 10.46 0.48
N GLN A 113 -5.25 10.20 0.75
CA GLN A 113 -6.38 10.38 -0.16
C GLN A 113 -6.43 11.75 -0.87
N HIS A 114 -5.94 12.83 -0.25
CA HIS A 114 -5.98 14.18 -0.83
C HIS A 114 -5.20 14.30 -2.15
N ARG A 115 -4.30 13.35 -2.42
CA ARG A 115 -3.52 13.25 -3.66
C ARG A 115 -4.23 12.49 -4.78
N PHE A 116 -5.38 11.86 -4.46
CA PHE A 116 -6.17 11.14 -5.45
C PHE A 116 -7.41 11.94 -5.88
N GLY A 117 -7.68 11.98 -7.18
CA GLY A 117 -8.92 12.51 -7.70
C GLY A 117 -10.15 11.68 -7.27
N VAL A 118 -11.33 12.31 -7.27
CA VAL A 118 -12.60 11.62 -6.94
C VAL A 118 -12.80 10.37 -7.82
N HIS A 119 -12.47 10.49 -9.11
CA HIS A 119 -12.60 9.39 -10.07
C HIS A 119 -11.76 8.16 -9.74
N GLN A 120 -10.53 8.34 -9.24
CA GLN A 120 -9.63 7.22 -8.91
C GLN A 120 -10.13 6.42 -7.70
N ARG A 121 -10.72 7.11 -6.73
CA ARG A 121 -11.33 6.47 -5.55
C ARG A 121 -12.58 5.68 -5.92
N MET A 122 -13.43 6.29 -6.72
CA MET A 122 -14.63 5.62 -7.25
C MET A 122 -14.27 4.42 -8.13
N ALA A 123 -13.17 4.53 -8.90
CA ALA A 123 -12.69 3.44 -9.75
C ALA A 123 -12.25 2.21 -8.93
N LEU A 124 -11.55 2.40 -7.79
CA LEU A 124 -11.18 1.26 -6.95
C LEU A 124 -12.40 0.62 -6.28
N LYS A 125 -13.33 1.45 -5.78
CA LYS A 125 -14.63 0.96 -5.25
C LYS A 125 -15.42 0.17 -6.29
N GLY A 126 -15.35 0.58 -7.55
CA GLY A 126 -16.03 -0.10 -8.67
C GLY A 126 -15.35 -1.39 -9.14
N LYS A 127 -14.18 -1.75 -8.60
CA LYS A 127 -13.45 -2.99 -8.94
C LYS A 127 -13.95 -4.23 -8.16
N GLY A 128 -14.75 -4.05 -7.12
CA GLY A 128 -15.40 -5.13 -6.37
C GLY A 128 -16.92 -4.96 -6.34
N ALA A 129 -17.64 -5.99 -5.93
CA ALA A 129 -19.10 -5.91 -5.81
C ALA A 129 -19.54 -4.92 -4.73
N PHE A 130 -18.94 -5.00 -3.53
CA PHE A 130 -19.16 -4.08 -2.39
C PHE A 130 -17.94 -4.08 -1.47
N PRO A 131 -16.76 -3.58 -1.90
CA PRO A 131 -15.59 -3.57 -1.05
C PRO A 131 -15.77 -2.59 0.12
N ASP A 132 -15.34 -2.98 1.31
CA ASP A 132 -15.12 -2.05 2.39
C ASP A 132 -13.99 -1.08 2.04
N VAL A 133 -14.16 0.19 2.36
CA VAL A 133 -13.18 1.22 1.98
C VAL A 133 -12.63 1.91 3.23
N LEU A 134 -11.34 1.75 3.48
CA LEU A 134 -10.61 2.48 4.49
C LEU A 134 -9.82 3.62 3.84
N ILE A 135 -10.11 4.84 4.26
CA ILE A 135 -9.41 6.03 3.78
C ILE A 135 -8.55 6.59 4.90
N MET A 136 -7.27 6.78 4.62
CA MET A 136 -6.30 7.32 5.57
C MET A 136 -5.74 8.66 5.08
N THR A 137 -5.53 9.60 6.00
CA THR A 137 -4.87 10.87 5.69
C THR A 137 -4.25 11.46 6.94
N ALA A 138 -3.06 12.04 6.80
CA ALA A 138 -2.41 12.81 7.87
C ALA A 138 -2.94 14.24 7.98
N THR A 139 -3.67 14.74 6.96
CA THR A 139 -4.26 16.08 6.99
C THR A 139 -5.66 16.01 7.60
N PRO A 140 -5.94 16.75 8.69
CA PRO A 140 -7.27 16.75 9.28
C PRO A 140 -8.29 17.30 8.27
N ILE A 141 -9.29 16.49 7.96
CA ILE A 141 -10.41 16.90 7.13
C ILE A 141 -11.52 17.38 8.10
N PRO A 142 -12.01 18.61 7.98
CA PRO A 142 -13.12 19.06 8.80
C PRO A 142 -14.31 18.08 8.67
N ARG A 143 -14.90 17.69 9.81
CA ARG A 143 -15.98 16.70 9.86
C ARG A 143 -17.14 17.05 8.92
N THR A 144 -17.44 18.32 8.78
CA THR A 144 -18.46 18.82 7.85
C THR A 144 -18.12 18.54 6.39
N LEU A 145 -16.85 18.69 6.00
CA LEU A 145 -16.38 18.33 4.65
C LEU A 145 -16.38 16.81 4.44
N ALA A 146 -15.99 16.03 5.44
CA ALA A 146 -16.05 14.58 5.38
C ALA A 146 -17.48 14.09 5.15
N LEU A 147 -18.45 14.60 5.89
CA LEU A 147 -19.87 14.27 5.72
C LEU A 147 -20.43 14.72 4.36
N THR A 148 -19.99 15.87 3.84
CA THR A 148 -20.47 16.38 2.55
C THR A 148 -19.93 15.59 1.36
N TYR A 149 -18.66 15.17 1.43
CA TYR A 149 -18.00 14.47 0.32
C TYR A 149 -18.14 12.95 0.39
N TYR A 150 -18.36 12.39 1.57
CA TYR A 150 -18.33 10.94 1.79
C TYR A 150 -19.61 10.35 2.39
N GLY A 151 -20.56 11.21 2.80
CA GLY A 151 -21.92 10.87 3.22
C GLY A 151 -22.07 9.76 4.27
N ASP A 152 -21.53 8.59 3.98
CA ASP A 152 -21.73 7.36 4.73
C ASP A 152 -20.45 6.83 5.40
N LEU A 153 -19.38 7.65 5.52
CA LEU A 153 -18.14 7.18 6.16
C LEU A 153 -18.11 7.53 7.65
N ASP A 154 -17.81 6.53 8.46
CA ASP A 154 -17.45 6.74 9.85
C ASP A 154 -16.05 7.37 9.92
N VAL A 155 -15.91 8.41 10.75
CA VAL A 155 -14.64 9.13 10.91
C VAL A 155 -14.02 8.79 12.25
N VAL A 156 -12.83 8.21 12.20
CA VAL A 156 -11.99 7.93 13.36
C VAL A 156 -10.76 8.86 13.34
N VAL A 157 -10.49 9.52 14.46
CA VAL A 157 -9.33 10.38 14.64
C VAL A 157 -8.34 9.70 15.57
N LEU A 158 -7.10 9.51 15.10
CA LEU A 158 -5.99 9.04 15.92
C LEU A 158 -5.20 10.24 16.41
N ASP A 159 -5.44 10.68 17.64
CA ASP A 159 -4.86 11.87 18.25
C ASP A 159 -3.72 11.58 19.25
N GLU A 160 -3.47 10.30 19.51
CA GLU A 160 -2.36 9.86 20.35
C GLU A 160 -1.10 9.56 19.53
N MET A 161 0.04 10.02 20.04
CA MET A 161 1.35 9.67 19.47
C MET A 161 1.76 8.25 19.85
N PRO A 162 2.41 7.50 18.93
CA PRO A 162 2.97 6.20 19.27
C PRO A 162 3.93 6.28 20.46
N LYS A 163 3.86 5.29 21.36
CA LYS A 163 4.76 5.21 22.52
C LYS A 163 6.23 5.19 22.06
N GLY A 164 7.06 6.03 22.68
CA GLY A 164 8.51 6.10 22.39
C GLY A 164 8.90 7.09 21.29
N ARG A 165 7.96 7.78 20.66
CA ARG A 165 8.29 8.84 19.69
C ARG A 165 8.85 10.06 20.41
N GLN A 166 10.09 10.45 20.07
CA GLN A 166 10.74 11.62 20.60
C GLN A 166 10.08 12.91 20.08
N PRO A 167 9.92 13.94 20.92
CA PRO A 167 9.39 15.23 20.46
C PRO A 167 10.33 15.87 19.44
N ILE A 168 9.74 16.46 18.39
CA ILE A 168 10.50 17.16 17.36
C ILE A 168 10.91 18.52 17.90
N SER A 169 12.23 18.79 17.95
CA SER A 169 12.78 20.10 18.29
C SER A 169 13.05 20.89 17.02
N THR A 170 12.30 21.96 16.80
CA THR A 170 12.51 22.83 15.64
C THR A 170 13.31 24.07 16.06
N ARG A 171 14.43 24.34 15.37
CA ARG A 171 15.26 25.52 15.58
C ARG A 171 15.41 26.30 14.28
N ILE A 172 15.37 27.62 14.35
CA ILE A 172 15.62 28.47 13.20
C ILE A 172 17.12 28.83 13.19
N ALA A 173 17.87 28.27 12.23
CA ALA A 173 19.26 28.66 11.99
C ALA A 173 19.29 29.93 11.14
N ARG A 174 19.70 31.08 11.75
CA ARG A 174 19.77 32.38 11.08
C ARG A 174 21.15 32.68 10.49
N THR A 175 22.19 32.06 11.01
CA THR A 175 23.58 32.27 10.59
C THR A 175 24.17 31.04 9.92
N GLN A 176 25.23 31.24 9.10
CA GLN A 176 25.94 30.15 8.45
C GLN A 176 26.56 29.11 9.43
N PRO A 177 27.17 29.51 10.55
CA PRO A 177 27.68 28.58 11.56
C PRO A 177 26.56 27.72 12.17
N GLU A 178 25.40 28.30 12.50
CA GLU A 178 24.25 27.55 13.04
C GLU A 178 23.71 26.51 12.05
N ARG A 179 23.75 26.81 10.74
CA ARG A 179 23.35 25.85 9.69
C ARG A 179 24.32 24.68 9.58
N ARG A 180 25.62 24.89 9.82
CA ARG A 180 26.63 23.83 9.79
C ARG A 180 26.58 22.91 11.01
N SER A 181 26.08 23.38 12.14
CA SER A 181 25.91 22.58 13.36
C SER A 181 24.61 21.80 13.42
N ALA A 182 23.72 21.97 12.44
CA ALA A 182 22.42 21.30 12.36
C ALA A 182 22.45 20.00 11.50
N TYR A 183 23.66 19.69 10.94
CA TYR A 183 23.90 18.44 10.22
C TYR A 183 24.89 17.57 11.07
#